data_95bca8a4eb726168a263bd3a3f5f39f0
#
_entry.id   95bca8a4eb726168a263bd3a3f5f39f0
#
_cell.length_a   1.000
_cell.length_b   1.000
_cell.length_c   1.000
_cell.angle_alpha   90.00
_cell.angle_beta   90.00
_cell.angle_gamma   90.00
#
_symmetry.space_group_name_H-M   'P 1'
#
loop_
_entity.id
_entity.type
_entity.pdbx_description
1 polymer ?
#
loop_
_entity_poly.entity_id
_entity_poly.type
_entity_poly.pdbx_seq_one_letter_code
_entity_poly.pdbx_strand_id
1 'polypeptide(L)'
;MAEPVPPHDDFIDGVAVKDVVAGENSGSRFRIYLPERNDSSVDKLPVILHFHGGGFCISQADWYMYYAVYTRLARVANAIIVSVFLPLAPEHRLPAACDAAFAGLLWLRDVSRKQGHEPWLNEYADFNRVFLIGDSSGGNIVHQVAARAGEEDLSPMRLAGAIPIHPGFMRSQRSKSELEQEQTPFLTLDMVDKFMELALPIGSTKDHPISCPMGDAAPAVEELKLPPYLYCVAEEGSDKRH
;
A
#
# COMPACT_ATOMS: atom_id res chain seq x y z
N MET A 1 7.73 17.58 4.43
CA MET A 1 7.40 16.14 4.34
C MET A 1 6.32 15.86 3.30
N ALA A 2 5.40 16.78 3.09
CA ALA A 2 4.27 16.64 2.12
C ALA A 2 4.57 17.27 0.74
N GLU A 3 5.80 17.65 0.45
CA GLU A 3 6.18 18.22 -0.83
C GLU A 3 6.34 17.10 -1.87
N PRO A 4 5.75 17.25 -3.08
CA PRO A 4 5.96 16.31 -4.16
C PRO A 4 7.42 16.33 -4.64
N VAL A 5 7.98 15.15 -4.86
CA VAL A 5 9.29 14.98 -5.48
C VAL A 5 9.07 14.66 -6.96
N PRO A 6 9.65 15.40 -7.92
CA PRO A 6 9.52 15.08 -9.32
C PRO A 6 10.19 13.73 -9.65
N PRO A 7 9.71 13.00 -10.67
CA PRO A 7 10.41 11.83 -11.19
C PRO A 7 11.76 12.21 -11.79
N HIS A 8 12.69 11.25 -11.85
CA HIS A 8 14.02 11.42 -12.44
C HIS A 8 14.54 10.10 -13.01
N ASP A 9 15.00 10.12 -14.26
CA ASP A 9 15.53 8.92 -14.93
C ASP A 9 16.98 8.61 -14.50
N ASP A 10 17.70 9.62 -13.99
CA ASP A 10 19.04 9.44 -13.44
C ASP A 10 18.97 8.69 -12.12
N PHE A 11 19.99 7.84 -11.86
CA PHE A 11 20.11 7.15 -10.58
C PHE A 11 20.64 8.10 -9.49
N ILE A 12 19.70 8.73 -8.77
CA ILE A 12 19.99 9.57 -7.60
C ILE A 12 19.95 8.67 -6.36
N ASP A 13 21.00 8.70 -5.55
CA ASP A 13 21.19 7.78 -4.41
C ASP A 13 21.00 6.29 -4.79
N GLY A 14 21.35 5.96 -6.05
CA GLY A 14 21.27 4.59 -6.57
C GLY A 14 19.85 4.13 -6.93
N VAL A 15 18.91 5.06 -7.18
CA VAL A 15 17.54 4.73 -7.62
C VAL A 15 17.07 5.71 -8.68
N ALA A 16 16.51 5.20 -9.77
CA ALA A 16 15.76 5.97 -10.75
C ALA A 16 14.26 5.92 -10.43
N VAL A 17 13.54 7.01 -10.71
CA VAL A 17 12.13 7.14 -10.36
C VAL A 17 11.34 7.69 -11.53
N LYS A 18 10.26 7.02 -11.93
CA LYS A 18 9.34 7.51 -12.95
C LYS A 18 7.89 7.39 -12.56
N ASP A 19 7.06 8.26 -13.14
CA ASP A 19 5.61 8.15 -13.05
C ASP A 19 5.06 7.58 -14.37
N VAL A 20 4.14 6.63 -14.24
CA VAL A 20 3.50 5.98 -15.38
C VAL A 20 1.98 6.00 -15.23
N VAL A 21 1.28 6.01 -16.37
CA VAL A 21 -0.17 5.88 -16.43
C VAL A 21 -0.49 4.54 -17.10
N ALA A 22 -1.30 3.71 -16.45
CA ALA A 22 -1.72 2.43 -17.02
C ALA A 22 -2.84 2.65 -18.03
N GLY A 23 -2.51 2.44 -19.32
CA GLY A 23 -3.48 2.47 -20.41
C GLY A 23 -4.17 3.84 -20.60
N GLU A 24 -4.64 4.11 -21.80
CA GLU A 24 -5.27 5.40 -22.12
C GLU A 24 -6.60 5.65 -21.39
N ASN A 25 -7.26 4.60 -20.91
CA ASN A 25 -8.62 4.65 -20.34
C ASN A 25 -8.72 4.31 -18.84
N SER A 26 -7.65 3.86 -18.18
CA SER A 26 -7.75 3.39 -16.79
C SER A 26 -7.62 4.50 -15.75
N GLY A 27 -6.96 5.61 -16.10
CA GLY A 27 -6.67 6.72 -15.17
C GLY A 27 -5.73 6.35 -14.01
N SER A 28 -5.32 5.09 -13.90
CA SER A 28 -4.45 4.63 -12.81
C SER A 28 -3.03 5.14 -13.02
N ARG A 29 -2.48 5.79 -12.00
CA ARG A 29 -1.11 6.31 -11.99
C ARG A 29 -0.27 5.55 -10.99
N PHE A 30 0.99 5.33 -11.35
CA PHE A 30 1.97 4.64 -10.52
C PHE A 30 3.29 5.39 -10.51
N ARG A 31 3.97 5.35 -9.39
CA ARG A 31 5.36 5.75 -9.27
C ARG A 31 6.22 4.51 -9.13
N ILE A 32 7.22 4.36 -10.01
CA ILE A 32 8.11 3.21 -10.03
C ILE A 32 9.49 3.65 -9.58
N TYR A 33 10.07 2.94 -8.62
CA TYR A 33 11.42 3.09 -8.12
C TYR A 33 12.24 1.89 -8.61
N LEU A 34 13.27 2.14 -9.41
CA LEU A 34 14.17 1.12 -9.93
C LEU A 34 15.54 1.28 -9.26
N PRO A 35 16.01 0.31 -8.47
CA PRO A 35 17.35 0.36 -7.91
C PRO A 35 18.40 0.17 -9.00
N GLU A 36 19.52 0.92 -8.87
CA GLU A 36 20.70 0.74 -9.72
C GLU A 36 21.29 -0.65 -9.50
N ARG A 37 21.62 -1.30 -10.60
CA ARG A 37 22.19 -2.64 -10.58
C ARG A 37 23.70 -2.52 -10.76
N ASN A 38 24.43 -2.88 -9.70
CA ASN A 38 25.89 -2.86 -9.71
C ASN A 38 26.50 -4.15 -10.28
N ASP A 39 25.66 -5.09 -10.73
CA ASP A 39 26.10 -6.42 -11.14
C ASP A 39 25.54 -6.79 -12.53
N SER A 40 26.35 -7.50 -13.28
CA SER A 40 25.96 -8.18 -14.53
C SER A 40 25.04 -9.38 -14.29
N SER A 41 24.46 -9.54 -13.10
CA SER A 41 23.55 -10.64 -12.78
C SER A 41 22.28 -10.54 -13.63
N VAL A 42 21.89 -11.68 -14.19
CA VAL A 42 20.70 -11.84 -15.02
C VAL A 42 19.44 -11.93 -14.15
N ASP A 43 19.59 -11.91 -12.83
CA ASP A 43 18.50 -12.15 -11.89
C ASP A 43 17.49 -11.02 -11.90
N LYS A 44 16.22 -11.40 -11.99
CA LYS A 44 15.10 -10.47 -11.91
C LYS A 44 14.87 -10.00 -10.47
N LEU A 45 14.34 -8.81 -10.33
CA LEU A 45 14.11 -8.16 -9.04
C LEU A 45 12.68 -8.45 -8.51
N PRO A 46 12.48 -8.69 -7.21
CA PRO A 46 11.16 -8.74 -6.64
C PRO A 46 10.44 -7.40 -6.83
N VAL A 47 9.11 -7.45 -6.86
CA VAL A 47 8.26 -6.28 -7.00
C VAL A 47 7.50 -6.05 -5.71
N ILE A 48 7.49 -4.83 -5.22
CA ILE A 48 6.72 -4.42 -4.05
C ILE A 48 5.67 -3.39 -4.50
N LEU A 49 4.41 -3.77 -4.46
CA LEU A 49 3.28 -2.87 -4.71
C LEU A 49 2.92 -2.14 -3.43
N HIS A 50 3.04 -0.81 -3.45
CA HIS A 50 2.88 0.04 -2.29
C HIS A 50 1.59 0.86 -2.32
N PHE A 51 0.93 0.94 -1.17
CA PHE A 51 -0.22 1.79 -0.89
C PHE A 51 0.09 2.74 0.27
N HIS A 52 0.00 4.04 0.01
CA HIS A 52 0.33 5.06 1.01
C HIS A 52 -0.74 5.18 2.10
N GLY A 53 -0.32 5.63 3.28
CA GLY A 53 -1.21 5.98 4.39
C GLY A 53 -1.87 7.35 4.23
N GLY A 54 -2.37 7.90 5.35
CA GLY A 54 -3.01 9.22 5.39
C GLY A 54 -4.52 9.17 5.60
N GLY A 55 -5.05 8.14 6.27
CA GLY A 55 -6.46 8.03 6.66
C GLY A 55 -7.42 8.02 5.47
N PHE A 56 -6.97 7.60 4.29
CA PHE A 56 -7.68 7.66 3.00
C PHE A 56 -7.99 9.07 2.49
N CYS A 57 -7.60 10.13 3.21
CA CYS A 57 -7.99 11.51 2.95
C CYS A 57 -6.84 12.42 2.55
N ILE A 58 -5.62 12.08 2.92
CA ILE A 58 -4.43 12.89 2.67
C ILE A 58 -3.30 12.02 2.14
N SER A 59 -2.22 12.70 1.67
CA SER A 59 -1.02 12.03 1.18
C SER A 59 -1.09 11.65 -0.30
N GLN A 60 0.07 11.44 -0.89
CA GLN A 60 0.23 11.00 -2.27
C GLN A 60 1.51 10.18 -2.42
N ALA A 61 1.56 9.32 -3.43
CA ALA A 61 2.69 8.44 -3.71
C ALA A 61 4.01 9.20 -4.00
N ASP A 62 3.92 10.46 -4.40
CA ASP A 62 5.05 11.33 -4.75
C ASP A 62 5.55 12.22 -3.62
N TRP A 63 4.94 12.16 -2.42
CA TRP A 63 5.41 12.97 -1.30
C TRP A 63 6.81 12.57 -0.85
N TYR A 64 7.60 13.56 -0.43
CA TYR A 64 8.99 13.37 -0.01
C TYR A 64 9.16 12.28 1.06
N MET A 65 8.22 12.15 1.99
CA MET A 65 8.29 11.09 3.02
C MET A 65 8.31 9.69 2.40
N TYR A 66 7.47 9.43 1.39
CA TYR A 66 7.45 8.14 0.69
C TYR A 66 8.65 7.99 -0.25
N TYR A 67 9.03 9.07 -0.94
CA TYR A 67 10.23 9.07 -1.75
C TYR A 67 11.46 8.63 -0.94
N ALA A 68 11.69 9.24 0.22
CA ALA A 68 12.84 8.93 1.08
C ALA A 68 12.83 7.47 1.59
N VAL A 69 11.65 6.98 2.00
CA VAL A 69 11.50 5.61 2.49
C VAL A 69 11.69 4.60 1.36
N TYR A 70 11.00 4.80 0.23
CA TYR A 70 10.98 3.79 -0.84
C TYR A 70 12.22 3.82 -1.73
N THR A 71 12.90 4.94 -1.87
CA THR A 71 14.27 5.00 -2.43
C THR A 71 15.22 4.13 -1.61
N ARG A 72 15.19 4.29 -0.28
CA ARG A 72 16.02 3.47 0.61
C ARG A 72 15.61 1.99 0.57
N LEU A 73 14.32 1.69 0.60
CA LEU A 73 13.82 0.31 0.58
C LEU A 73 14.17 -0.38 -0.76
N ALA A 74 13.97 0.29 -1.91
CA ALA A 74 14.30 -0.24 -3.22
C ALA A 74 15.77 -0.68 -3.28
N ARG A 75 16.67 0.17 -2.78
CA ARG A 75 18.12 -0.11 -2.75
C ARG A 75 18.48 -1.24 -1.78
N VAL A 76 17.97 -1.20 -0.54
CA VAL A 76 18.35 -2.16 0.51
C VAL A 76 17.77 -3.55 0.23
N ALA A 77 16.52 -3.62 -0.23
CA ALA A 77 15.86 -4.87 -0.57
C ALA A 77 16.21 -5.37 -1.98
N ASN A 78 16.92 -4.56 -2.78
CA ASN A 78 17.15 -4.81 -4.20
C ASN A 78 15.86 -5.20 -4.92
N ALA A 79 14.83 -4.33 -4.82
CA ALA A 79 13.48 -4.58 -5.29
C ALA A 79 12.93 -3.38 -6.07
N ILE A 80 12.09 -3.64 -7.06
CA ILE A 80 11.32 -2.60 -7.74
C ILE A 80 10.13 -2.25 -6.84
N ILE A 81 9.97 -0.95 -6.53
CA ILE A 81 8.78 -0.48 -5.82
C ILE A 81 7.82 0.15 -6.83
N VAL A 82 6.56 -0.23 -6.74
CA VAL A 82 5.47 0.36 -7.52
C VAL A 82 4.47 0.99 -6.54
N SER A 83 4.45 2.30 -6.44
CA SER A 83 3.57 3.04 -5.53
C SER A 83 2.34 3.55 -6.29
N VAL A 84 1.16 3.22 -5.79
CA VAL A 84 -0.12 3.59 -6.42
C VAL A 84 -0.53 4.99 -6.00
N PHE A 85 -0.90 5.87 -6.94
CA PHE A 85 -1.60 7.12 -6.65
C PHE A 85 -3.06 6.78 -6.35
N LEU A 86 -3.45 6.88 -5.10
CA LEU A 86 -4.80 6.52 -4.65
C LEU A 86 -5.75 7.72 -4.74
N PRO A 87 -7.00 7.51 -5.16
CA PRO A 87 -8.04 8.53 -5.02
C PRO A 87 -8.34 8.78 -3.54
N LEU A 88 -8.51 10.06 -3.17
CA LEU A 88 -8.67 10.48 -1.79
C LEU A 88 -10.12 10.84 -1.47
N ALA A 89 -10.53 10.53 -0.25
CA ALA A 89 -11.75 11.04 0.35
C ALA A 89 -11.55 12.48 0.82
N PRO A 90 -12.62 13.31 0.94
CA PRO A 90 -14.03 12.93 0.77
C PRO A 90 -14.51 12.90 -0.68
N GLU A 91 -13.73 13.37 -1.66
CA GLU A 91 -14.10 13.43 -3.08
C GLU A 91 -14.34 12.02 -3.63
N HIS A 92 -13.51 11.06 -3.22
CA HIS A 92 -13.59 9.66 -3.59
C HIS A 92 -13.66 8.78 -2.33
N ARG A 93 -14.88 8.61 -1.79
CA ARG A 93 -15.09 7.76 -0.62
C ARG A 93 -14.75 6.30 -0.91
N LEU A 94 -14.44 5.55 0.14
CA LEU A 94 -14.29 4.11 0.04
C LEU A 94 -15.54 3.46 -0.59
N PRO A 95 -15.36 2.46 -1.47
CA PRO A 95 -14.15 1.68 -1.68
C PRO A 95 -13.16 2.21 -2.73
N ALA A 96 -13.30 3.44 -3.25
CA ALA A 96 -12.54 3.94 -4.40
C ALA A 96 -11.01 3.72 -4.27
N ALA A 97 -10.41 3.97 -3.11
CA ALA A 97 -8.98 3.73 -2.89
C ALA A 97 -8.64 2.23 -2.94
N CYS A 98 -9.49 1.37 -2.40
CA CYS A 98 -9.30 -0.09 -2.46
C CYS A 98 -9.43 -0.61 -3.89
N ASP A 99 -10.35 -0.06 -4.67
CA ASP A 99 -10.56 -0.42 -6.07
C ASP A 99 -9.38 0.01 -6.95
N ALA A 100 -8.87 1.23 -6.74
CA ALA A 100 -7.68 1.71 -7.44
C ALA A 100 -6.43 0.89 -7.08
N ALA A 101 -6.27 0.52 -5.82
CA ALA A 101 -5.18 -0.33 -5.36
C ALA A 101 -5.24 -1.73 -5.97
N PHE A 102 -6.44 -2.32 -6.01
CA PHE A 102 -6.66 -3.62 -6.64
C PHE A 102 -6.44 -3.58 -8.17
N ALA A 103 -6.90 -2.51 -8.83
CA ALA A 103 -6.59 -2.28 -10.24
C ALA A 103 -5.06 -2.21 -10.50
N GLY A 104 -4.29 -1.65 -9.55
CA GLY A 104 -2.82 -1.67 -9.59
C GLY A 104 -2.24 -3.09 -9.57
N LEU A 105 -2.78 -3.99 -8.74
CA LEU A 105 -2.38 -5.39 -8.73
C LEU A 105 -2.71 -6.08 -10.07
N LEU A 106 -3.90 -5.85 -10.60
CA LEU A 106 -4.31 -6.41 -11.89
C LEU A 106 -3.46 -5.87 -13.05
N TRP A 107 -3.07 -4.60 -13.00
CA TRP A 107 -2.14 -4.04 -13.98
C TRP A 107 -0.78 -4.73 -13.93
N LEU A 108 -0.20 -5.00 -12.76
CA LEU A 108 1.03 -5.80 -12.64
C LEU A 108 0.87 -7.20 -13.22
N ARG A 109 -0.27 -7.86 -12.96
CA ARG A 109 -0.62 -9.15 -13.59
C ARG A 109 -0.63 -9.06 -15.12
N ASP A 110 -1.26 -8.02 -15.67
CA ASP A 110 -1.38 -7.84 -17.12
C ASP A 110 0.01 -7.56 -17.76
N VAL A 111 0.88 -6.80 -17.08
CA VAL A 111 2.28 -6.64 -17.48
C VAL A 111 3.00 -8.01 -17.47
N SER A 112 2.78 -8.83 -16.43
CA SER A 112 3.37 -10.18 -16.35
C SER A 112 2.90 -11.11 -17.49
N ARG A 113 1.68 -10.92 -17.98
CA ARG A 113 1.09 -11.63 -19.12
C ARG A 113 1.52 -11.08 -20.48
N LYS A 114 2.34 -10.02 -20.51
CA LYS A 114 2.72 -9.25 -21.69
C LYS A 114 1.51 -8.63 -22.42
N GLN A 115 0.43 -8.39 -21.68
CA GLN A 115 -0.77 -7.68 -22.12
C GLN A 115 -0.69 -6.18 -21.83
N GLY A 116 0.25 -5.78 -20.94
CA GLY A 116 0.62 -4.41 -20.64
C GLY A 116 2.09 -4.16 -20.98
N HIS A 117 2.44 -2.91 -21.24
CA HIS A 117 3.82 -2.53 -21.53
C HIS A 117 4.33 -1.52 -20.51
N GLU A 118 5.35 -1.94 -19.76
CA GLU A 118 6.15 -1.09 -18.88
C GLU A 118 7.61 -1.57 -18.96
N PRO A 119 8.51 -0.79 -19.58
CA PRO A 119 9.87 -1.26 -19.90
C PRO A 119 10.65 -1.78 -18.69
N TRP A 120 10.67 -1.06 -17.56
CA TRP A 120 11.43 -1.48 -16.38
C TRP A 120 10.88 -2.78 -15.76
N LEU A 121 9.55 -2.92 -15.71
CA LEU A 121 8.94 -4.14 -15.20
C LEU A 121 9.16 -5.32 -16.16
N ASN A 122 9.02 -5.10 -17.47
CA ASN A 122 9.23 -6.15 -18.46
C ASN A 122 10.69 -6.65 -18.45
N GLU A 123 11.64 -5.73 -18.26
CA GLU A 123 13.06 -6.05 -18.30
C GLU A 123 13.57 -6.60 -16.96
N TYR A 124 13.13 -6.05 -15.82
CA TYR A 124 13.79 -6.33 -14.54
C TYR A 124 12.93 -7.09 -13.53
N ALA A 125 11.59 -7.14 -13.66
CA ALA A 125 10.72 -7.70 -12.63
C ALA A 125 10.70 -9.23 -12.60
N ASP A 126 10.73 -9.79 -11.39
CA ASP A 126 10.36 -11.17 -11.09
C ASP A 126 8.92 -11.21 -10.57
N PHE A 127 8.00 -11.50 -11.44
CA PHE A 127 6.59 -11.60 -11.11
C PHE A 127 6.21 -12.83 -10.24
N ASN A 128 7.16 -13.75 -9.96
CA ASN A 128 6.95 -14.80 -8.96
C ASN A 128 7.18 -14.31 -7.53
N ARG A 129 7.73 -13.11 -7.35
CA ARG A 129 8.06 -12.49 -6.08
C ARG A 129 7.42 -11.10 -5.97
N VAL A 130 6.09 -11.06 -5.98
CA VAL A 130 5.32 -9.82 -5.79
C VAL A 130 4.84 -9.74 -4.34
N PHE A 131 5.05 -8.59 -3.71
CA PHE A 131 4.64 -8.30 -2.33
C PHE A 131 3.76 -7.07 -2.29
N LEU A 132 2.82 -7.03 -1.33
CA LEU A 132 2.06 -5.82 -1.01
C LEU A 132 2.65 -5.18 0.24
N ILE A 133 2.75 -3.85 0.27
CA ILE A 133 3.17 -3.10 1.45
C ILE A 133 2.33 -1.83 1.58
N GLY A 134 2.04 -1.43 2.80
CA GLY A 134 1.35 -0.15 3.07
C GLY A 134 1.32 0.17 4.54
N ASP A 135 1.27 1.46 4.86
CA ASP A 135 1.24 1.99 6.21
C ASP A 135 -0.14 2.56 6.56
N SER A 136 -0.56 2.41 7.82
CA SER A 136 -1.83 2.97 8.33
C SER A 136 -3.04 2.59 7.46
N SER A 137 -3.75 3.55 6.84
CA SER A 137 -4.81 3.28 5.86
C SER A 137 -4.31 2.49 4.65
N GLY A 138 -3.05 2.66 4.23
CA GLY A 138 -2.41 1.82 3.22
C GLY A 138 -2.23 0.36 3.68
N GLY A 139 -1.94 0.15 4.97
CA GLY A 139 -1.90 -1.19 5.57
C GLY A 139 -3.28 -1.86 5.61
N ASN A 140 -4.35 -1.09 5.79
CA ASN A 140 -5.72 -1.58 5.61
C ASN A 140 -5.96 -1.99 4.14
N ILE A 141 -5.57 -1.15 3.19
CA ILE A 141 -5.69 -1.45 1.75
C ILE A 141 -4.91 -2.72 1.38
N VAL A 142 -3.73 -2.97 1.97
CA VAL A 142 -2.98 -4.23 1.79
C VAL A 142 -3.88 -5.43 2.06
N HIS A 143 -4.63 -5.41 3.18
CA HIS A 143 -5.54 -6.50 3.52
C HIS A 143 -6.68 -6.63 2.51
N GLN A 144 -7.34 -5.51 2.13
CA GLN A 144 -8.44 -5.52 1.17
C GLN A 144 -8.00 -6.05 -0.20
N VAL A 145 -6.82 -5.67 -0.66
CA VAL A 145 -6.26 -6.15 -1.94
C VAL A 145 -5.87 -7.62 -1.85
N ALA A 146 -5.25 -8.05 -0.75
CA ALA A 146 -4.85 -9.44 -0.56
C ALA A 146 -6.05 -10.40 -0.49
N ALA A 147 -7.13 -10.00 0.19
CA ALA A 147 -8.35 -10.78 0.27
C ALA A 147 -9.00 -10.96 -1.13
N ARG A 148 -9.11 -9.86 -1.90
CA ARG A 148 -9.64 -9.93 -3.27
C ARG A 148 -8.73 -10.73 -4.21
N ALA A 149 -7.41 -10.64 -4.03
CA ALA A 149 -6.44 -11.38 -4.83
C ALA A 149 -6.57 -12.89 -4.71
N GLY A 150 -7.05 -13.39 -3.56
CA GLY A 150 -7.30 -14.80 -3.34
C GLY A 150 -8.40 -15.41 -4.24
N GLU A 151 -9.29 -14.58 -4.79
CA GLU A 151 -10.37 -15.00 -5.68
C GLU A 151 -10.02 -14.82 -7.17
N GLU A 152 -8.83 -14.30 -7.48
CA GLU A 152 -8.39 -13.99 -8.85
C GLU A 152 -7.36 -14.98 -9.38
N ASP A 153 -7.41 -15.23 -10.68
CA ASP A 153 -6.29 -15.85 -11.39
C ASP A 153 -5.20 -14.81 -11.65
N LEU A 154 -4.17 -14.84 -10.84
CA LEU A 154 -3.02 -13.96 -11.00
C LEU A 154 -1.93 -14.55 -11.93
N SER A 155 -2.07 -15.79 -12.41
CA SER A 155 -1.03 -16.43 -13.23
C SER A 155 -0.63 -15.60 -14.46
N PRO A 156 0.67 -15.53 -14.82
CA PRO A 156 1.83 -16.20 -14.19
C PRO A 156 2.39 -15.46 -12.96
N MET A 157 1.84 -14.33 -12.56
CA MET A 157 2.25 -13.59 -11.37
C MET A 157 1.89 -14.36 -10.10
N ARG A 158 2.76 -14.31 -9.10
CA ARG A 158 2.51 -14.86 -7.77
C ARG A 158 2.59 -13.77 -6.70
N LEU A 159 1.53 -13.60 -5.93
CA LEU A 159 1.55 -12.80 -4.73
C LEU A 159 2.26 -13.59 -3.61
N ALA A 160 3.49 -13.18 -3.29
CA ALA A 160 4.38 -13.90 -2.38
C ALA A 160 4.21 -13.52 -0.91
N GLY A 161 3.67 -12.34 -0.63
CA GLY A 161 3.40 -11.89 0.75
C GLY A 161 2.74 -10.53 0.83
N ALA A 162 2.27 -10.20 2.03
CA ALA A 162 1.64 -8.93 2.37
C ALA A 162 2.26 -8.35 3.65
N ILE A 163 2.57 -7.06 3.65
CA ILE A 163 3.30 -6.36 4.72
C ILE A 163 2.49 -5.13 5.17
N PRO A 164 1.43 -5.30 5.96
CA PRO A 164 0.75 -4.18 6.57
C PRO A 164 1.56 -3.60 7.73
N ILE A 165 1.85 -2.30 7.66
CA ILE A 165 2.58 -1.55 8.68
C ILE A 165 1.58 -0.71 9.45
N HIS A 166 1.42 -0.95 10.75
CA HIS A 166 0.42 -0.27 11.60
C HIS A 166 -0.94 -0.15 10.91
N PRO A 167 -1.55 -1.25 10.43
CA PRO A 167 -2.75 -1.17 9.62
C PRO A 167 -3.88 -0.45 10.34
N GLY A 168 -4.51 0.48 9.62
CA GLY A 168 -5.63 1.27 10.10
C GLY A 168 -6.93 0.46 10.19
N PHE A 169 -6.96 -0.57 11.04
CA PHE A 169 -8.17 -1.31 11.35
C PHE A 169 -8.89 -0.63 12.51
N MET A 170 -10.17 -0.36 12.33
CA MET A 170 -10.97 0.43 13.25
C MET A 170 -12.30 -0.27 13.49
N ARG A 171 -12.88 -0.04 14.67
CA ARG A 171 -14.23 -0.46 15.01
C ARG A 171 -14.94 0.63 15.85
N SER A 172 -16.25 0.57 15.92
CA SER A 172 -17.04 1.55 16.69
C SER A 172 -16.74 1.46 18.19
N GLN A 173 -16.60 0.25 18.71
CA GLN A 173 -16.18 0.03 20.10
C GLN A 173 -14.68 0.22 20.24
N ARG A 174 -14.24 1.20 21.04
CA ARG A 174 -12.84 1.44 21.33
C ARG A 174 -12.19 0.28 22.03
N SER A 175 -10.98 -0.08 21.64
CA SER A 175 -10.15 -1.04 22.35
C SER A 175 -9.58 -0.43 23.64
N LYS A 176 -9.14 -1.30 24.56
CA LYS A 176 -8.50 -0.85 25.79
C LYS A 176 -7.26 0.00 25.52
N SER A 177 -6.43 -0.39 24.54
CA SER A 177 -5.24 0.36 24.16
C SER A 177 -5.56 1.74 23.61
N GLU A 178 -6.61 1.89 22.78
CA GLU A 178 -7.05 3.22 22.31
C GLU A 178 -7.50 4.15 23.44
N LEU A 179 -8.06 3.60 24.53
CA LEU A 179 -8.56 4.38 25.68
C LEU A 179 -7.44 4.74 26.68
N GLU A 180 -6.43 3.89 26.81
CA GLU A 180 -5.35 4.04 27.80
C GLU A 180 -4.10 4.71 27.23
N GLN A 181 -3.92 4.72 25.90
CA GLN A 181 -2.76 5.27 25.23
C GLN A 181 -2.75 6.81 25.29
N GLU A 182 -1.61 7.41 25.61
CA GLU A 182 -1.44 8.85 25.51
C GLU A 182 -1.55 9.30 24.06
N GLN A 183 -2.39 10.30 23.82
CA GLN A 183 -2.58 10.83 22.48
C GLN A 183 -1.37 11.61 22.01
N THR A 184 -0.89 11.32 20.82
CA THR A 184 0.21 12.07 20.22
C THR A 184 -0.32 13.35 19.55
N PRO A 185 0.50 14.42 19.46
CA PRO A 185 0.09 15.64 18.77
C PRO A 185 -0.11 15.44 17.26
N PHE A 186 0.35 14.31 16.69
CA PHE A 186 0.26 14.04 15.25
C PHE A 186 -1.00 13.27 14.84
N LEU A 187 -1.53 12.43 15.74
CA LEU A 187 -2.70 11.60 15.46
C LEU A 187 -3.48 11.40 16.75
N THR A 188 -4.63 12.06 16.85
CA THR A 188 -5.58 11.89 17.96
C THR A 188 -6.72 10.97 17.54
N LEU A 189 -7.43 10.40 18.52
CA LEU A 189 -8.63 9.60 18.24
C LEU A 189 -9.71 10.40 17.49
N ASP A 190 -9.85 11.68 17.80
CA ASP A 190 -10.80 12.57 17.11
C ASP A 190 -10.43 12.78 15.65
N MET A 191 -9.13 12.92 15.35
CA MET A 191 -8.64 12.99 13.97
C MET A 191 -8.91 11.67 13.21
N VAL A 192 -8.70 10.55 13.86
CA VAL A 192 -8.99 9.22 13.27
C VAL A 192 -10.49 9.09 12.99
N ASP A 193 -11.34 9.49 13.93
CA ASP A 193 -12.80 9.47 13.74
C ASP A 193 -13.23 10.38 12.59
N LYS A 194 -12.61 11.55 12.47
CA LYS A 194 -12.89 12.48 11.37
C LYS A 194 -12.46 11.91 10.03
N PHE A 195 -11.30 11.27 9.95
CA PHE A 195 -10.89 10.57 8.73
C PHE A 195 -11.89 9.48 8.34
N MET A 196 -12.36 8.68 9.29
CA MET A 196 -13.35 7.63 9.00
C MET A 196 -14.71 8.21 8.56
N GLU A 197 -15.18 9.30 9.18
CA GLU A 197 -16.38 9.99 8.74
C GLU A 197 -16.29 10.48 7.29
N LEU A 198 -15.14 11.00 6.90
CA LEU A 198 -14.89 11.49 5.55
C LEU A 198 -14.67 10.35 4.53
N ALA A 199 -14.04 9.27 4.94
CA ALA A 199 -13.60 8.20 4.04
C ALA A 199 -14.64 7.12 3.82
N LEU A 200 -15.38 6.69 4.86
CA LEU A 200 -16.36 5.61 4.73
C LEU A 200 -17.55 6.01 3.85
N PRO A 201 -18.25 5.04 3.26
CA PRO A 201 -19.51 5.30 2.57
C PRO A 201 -20.51 6.06 3.47
N ILE A 202 -21.29 6.96 2.90
CA ILE A 202 -22.27 7.76 3.66
C ILE A 202 -23.22 6.84 4.41
N GLY A 203 -23.40 7.10 5.71
CA GLY A 203 -24.25 6.29 6.59
C GLY A 203 -23.59 5.06 7.17
N SER A 204 -22.36 4.76 6.81
CA SER A 204 -21.59 3.66 7.41
C SER A 204 -20.97 4.06 8.75
N THR A 205 -20.73 3.06 9.58
CA THR A 205 -19.96 3.19 10.83
C THR A 205 -18.56 2.59 10.67
N LYS A 206 -17.71 2.73 11.69
CA LYS A 206 -16.38 2.09 11.73
C LYS A 206 -16.43 0.56 11.75
N ASP A 207 -17.61 -0.05 11.92
CA ASP A 207 -17.81 -1.50 11.80
C ASP A 207 -18.02 -1.97 10.37
N HIS A 208 -17.92 -1.05 9.39
CA HIS A 208 -17.94 -1.40 7.98
C HIS A 208 -16.78 -2.35 7.64
N PRO A 209 -16.97 -3.41 6.80
CA PRO A 209 -15.95 -4.43 6.50
C PRO A 209 -14.58 -3.90 6.06
N ILE A 210 -14.54 -2.75 5.39
CA ILE A 210 -13.26 -2.14 4.99
C ILE A 210 -12.47 -1.66 6.23
N SER A 211 -13.12 -1.02 7.19
CA SER A 211 -12.43 -0.52 8.40
C SER A 211 -12.29 -1.58 9.49
N CYS A 212 -13.25 -2.51 9.57
CA CYS A 212 -13.28 -3.58 10.55
C CYS A 212 -13.28 -4.96 9.86
N PRO A 213 -12.16 -5.39 9.27
CA PRO A 213 -12.12 -6.64 8.49
C PRO A 213 -12.27 -7.91 9.32
N MET A 214 -12.27 -7.80 10.65
CA MET A 214 -12.51 -8.90 11.59
C MET A 214 -13.82 -8.70 12.37
N GLY A 215 -14.69 -7.79 11.91
CA GLY A 215 -16.02 -7.57 12.47
C GLY A 215 -17.06 -8.51 11.87
N ASP A 216 -18.22 -8.62 12.55
CA ASP A 216 -19.30 -9.53 12.16
C ASP A 216 -19.85 -9.33 10.73
N ALA A 217 -19.64 -8.15 10.16
CA ALA A 217 -20.08 -7.81 8.81
C ALA A 217 -19.04 -8.17 7.72
N ALA A 218 -17.83 -8.56 8.11
CA ALA A 218 -16.76 -8.94 7.21
C ALA A 218 -16.75 -10.47 6.98
N PRO A 219 -16.19 -10.95 5.84
CA PRO A 219 -15.93 -12.38 5.65
C PRO A 219 -15.00 -12.92 6.75
N ALA A 220 -15.23 -14.16 7.19
CA ALA A 220 -14.37 -14.82 8.15
C ALA A 220 -12.94 -14.94 7.58
N VAL A 221 -11.92 -14.58 8.37
CA VAL A 221 -10.53 -14.56 7.90
C VAL A 221 -10.06 -15.94 7.46
N GLU A 222 -10.58 -16.99 8.09
CA GLU A 222 -10.30 -18.40 7.79
C GLU A 222 -10.81 -18.84 6.41
N GLU A 223 -11.78 -18.12 5.84
CA GLU A 223 -12.33 -18.38 4.51
C GLU A 223 -11.53 -17.67 3.40
N LEU A 224 -10.68 -16.73 3.76
CA LEU A 224 -9.91 -15.94 2.80
C LEU A 224 -8.63 -16.70 2.38
N LYS A 225 -8.35 -16.71 1.08
CA LYS A 225 -7.11 -17.26 0.51
C LYS A 225 -5.99 -16.21 0.57
N LEU A 226 -5.50 -15.92 1.76
CA LEU A 226 -4.49 -14.89 1.99
C LEU A 226 -3.07 -15.40 1.71
N PRO A 227 -2.17 -14.54 1.19
CA PRO A 227 -0.74 -14.85 1.14
C PRO A 227 -0.14 -14.82 2.56
N PRO A 228 1.12 -15.24 2.76
CA PRO A 228 1.83 -15.02 4.02
C PRO A 228 1.86 -13.53 4.41
N TYR A 229 1.66 -13.23 5.71
CA TYR A 229 1.67 -11.87 6.24
C TYR A 229 2.88 -11.62 7.14
N LEU A 230 3.45 -10.42 7.01
CA LEU A 230 4.36 -9.83 7.97
C LEU A 230 3.71 -8.55 8.54
N TYR A 231 3.15 -8.65 9.74
CA TYR A 231 2.61 -7.48 10.45
C TYR A 231 3.75 -6.70 11.13
N CYS A 232 3.87 -5.42 10.78
CA CYS A 232 4.79 -4.50 11.44
C CYS A 232 3.98 -3.57 12.35
N VAL A 233 4.15 -3.72 13.66
CA VAL A 233 3.53 -2.85 14.67
C VAL A 233 4.62 -2.31 15.60
N ALA A 234 4.53 -1.03 16.02
CA ALA A 234 5.38 -0.52 17.07
C ALA A 234 4.77 -0.93 18.42
N GLU A 235 5.61 -1.45 19.28
CA GLU A 235 5.32 -1.47 20.69
C GLU A 235 5.59 -0.06 21.22
N GLU A 236 4.64 0.57 21.92
CA GLU A 236 4.96 1.75 22.68
C GLU A 236 6.01 1.36 23.72
N GLY A 237 7.22 1.85 23.48
CA GLY A 237 8.26 1.75 24.47
C GLY A 237 7.82 2.51 25.72
N SER A 238 7.26 1.80 26.68
CA SER A 238 7.23 2.24 28.05
C SER A 238 8.66 2.27 28.59
N ASP A 239 9.50 3.08 27.96
CA ASP A 239 10.82 3.36 28.53
C ASP A 239 10.66 4.38 29.67
N LYS A 240 9.83 4.03 30.63
CA LYS A 240 9.93 4.48 32.01
C LYS A 240 10.91 3.57 32.74
N ARG A 241 12.12 3.43 32.21
CA ARG A 241 13.25 2.99 33.01
C ARG A 241 14.04 4.23 33.40
N HIS A 242 13.91 4.51 34.66
CA HIS A 242 14.67 5.47 35.47
C HIS A 242 16.19 5.30 35.32
#